data_931c9fe933bfc2c33230c3ceee3bc8d0
#
_entry.id   931c9fe933bfc2c33230c3ceee3bc8d0
#
_cell.length_a   1.000
_cell.length_b   1.000
_cell.length_c   1.000
_cell.angle_alpha   90.00
_cell.angle_beta   90.00
_cell.angle_gamma   90.00
#
_symmetry.space_group_name_H-M   'P 1'
#
loop_
_entity.id
_entity.type
_entity.pdbx_description
1 polymer ?
#
loop_
_entity_poly.entity_id
_entity_poly.type
_entity_poly.pdbx_seq_one_letter_code
_entity_poly.pdbx_strand_id
1 'polypeptide(L)'
;FLFAQLSQMNRICEQRLKLWNCYHTLLQPLEEEGLLKRPFIPKGCEHNGHIYYIVLPSEEYRDTIMDHLKQNGIQGIFHYVPLHSSPAGMKFGKVMGHLPVTEGYSKRLLRLPLWVELEESVISKIVNQIQRGLEELK
;
A
#
# COMPACT_ATOMS: atom_id res chain seq x y z
N PHE A 1 3.75 -25.94 9.81
CA PHE A 1 3.17 -24.88 8.95
C PHE A 1 4.26 -24.18 8.15
N LEU A 2 5.23 -23.53 8.80
CA LEU A 2 6.30 -22.76 8.14
C LEU A 2 7.12 -23.60 7.15
N PHE A 3 7.49 -24.82 7.50
CA PHE A 3 8.25 -25.72 6.63
C PHE A 3 7.52 -25.97 5.28
N ALA A 4 6.21 -26.22 5.34
CA ALA A 4 5.40 -26.42 4.13
C ALA A 4 5.32 -25.17 3.24
N GLN A 5 5.31 -23.98 3.85
CA GLN A 5 5.36 -22.71 3.10
C GLN A 5 6.74 -22.43 2.50
N LEU A 6 7.81 -22.73 3.23
CA LEU A 6 9.18 -22.58 2.74
C LEU A 6 9.47 -23.45 1.50
N SER A 7 8.92 -24.68 1.44
CA SER A 7 9.05 -25.54 0.27
C SER A 7 8.38 -24.96 -1.01
N GLN A 8 7.43 -24.02 -0.84
CA GLN A 8 6.73 -23.33 -1.94
C GLN A 8 7.17 -21.87 -2.11
N MET A 9 8.22 -21.43 -1.42
CA MET A 9 8.61 -20.02 -1.32
C MET A 9 8.81 -19.37 -2.70
N ASN A 10 9.52 -20.02 -3.61
CA ASN A 10 9.77 -19.46 -4.93
C ASN A 10 8.47 -19.20 -5.70
N ARG A 11 7.58 -20.19 -5.74
CA ARG A 11 6.27 -20.05 -6.38
C ARG A 11 5.44 -18.93 -5.75
N ILE A 12 5.43 -18.84 -4.42
CA ILE A 12 4.71 -17.79 -3.69
C ILE A 12 5.26 -16.41 -4.03
N CYS A 13 6.59 -16.24 -4.02
CA CYS A 13 7.23 -14.98 -4.37
C CYS A 13 6.97 -14.58 -5.82
N GLU A 14 7.10 -15.49 -6.77
CA GLU A 14 6.83 -15.23 -8.20
C GLU A 14 5.41 -14.77 -8.44
N GLN A 15 4.42 -15.46 -7.85
CA GLN A 15 3.01 -15.06 -7.98
C GLN A 15 2.75 -13.70 -7.35
N ARG A 16 3.31 -13.41 -6.16
CA ARG A 16 3.17 -12.09 -5.51
C ARG A 16 3.80 -10.98 -6.33
N LEU A 17 4.99 -11.21 -6.88
CA LEU A 17 5.67 -10.24 -7.75
C LEU A 17 4.88 -9.97 -9.03
N LYS A 18 4.28 -11.00 -9.64
CA LYS A 18 3.40 -10.84 -10.80
C LYS A 18 2.23 -9.90 -10.48
N LEU A 19 1.53 -10.14 -9.37
CA LEU A 19 0.38 -9.32 -8.94
C LEU A 19 0.82 -7.91 -8.53
N TRP A 20 1.97 -7.79 -7.88
CA TRP A 20 2.58 -6.51 -7.54
C TRP A 20 2.86 -5.68 -8.79
N ASN A 21 3.46 -6.28 -9.81
CA ASN A 21 3.74 -5.64 -11.10
C ASN A 21 2.45 -5.26 -11.85
N CYS A 22 1.39 -6.06 -11.74
CA CYS A 22 0.07 -5.72 -12.28
C CYS A 22 -0.45 -4.41 -11.69
N TYR A 23 -0.47 -4.26 -10.35
CA TYR A 23 -0.79 -3.00 -9.70
C TYR A 23 0.11 -1.86 -10.18
N HIS A 24 1.43 -2.14 -10.24
CA HIS A 24 2.43 -1.13 -10.58
C HIS A 24 2.22 -0.56 -11.98
N THR A 25 1.86 -1.40 -12.93
CA THR A 25 1.52 -0.99 -14.30
C THR A 25 0.20 -0.23 -14.36
N LEU A 26 -0.85 -0.76 -13.72
CA LEU A 26 -2.19 -0.17 -13.82
C LEU A 26 -2.32 1.19 -13.10
N LEU A 27 -1.53 1.42 -12.05
CA LEU A 27 -1.52 2.69 -11.30
C LEU A 27 -0.56 3.73 -11.88
N GLN A 28 0.23 3.40 -12.89
CA GLN A 28 1.19 4.31 -13.50
C GLN A 28 0.54 5.61 -14.01
N PRO A 29 -0.58 5.59 -14.75
CA PRO A 29 -1.21 6.82 -15.23
C PRO A 29 -1.59 7.78 -14.10
N LEU A 30 -2.11 7.26 -12.98
CA LEU A 30 -2.50 8.08 -11.83
C LEU A 30 -1.29 8.73 -11.13
N GLU A 31 -0.12 8.08 -11.14
CA GLU A 31 1.12 8.67 -10.65
C GLU A 31 1.65 9.74 -11.62
N GLU A 32 1.58 9.51 -12.93
CA GLU A 32 1.97 10.49 -13.95
C GLU A 32 1.10 11.75 -13.91
N GLU A 33 -0.18 11.63 -13.54
CA GLU A 33 -1.08 12.74 -13.25
C GLU A 33 -0.81 13.41 -11.89
N GLY A 34 0.09 12.89 -11.07
CA GLY A 34 0.41 13.43 -9.74
C GLY A 34 -0.63 13.14 -8.65
N LEU A 35 -1.59 12.24 -8.91
CA LEU A 35 -2.70 11.92 -8.00
C LEU A 35 -2.29 11.02 -6.83
N LEU A 36 -1.25 10.23 -7.01
CA LEU A 36 -0.68 9.34 -6.00
C LEU A 36 0.80 9.10 -6.27
N LYS A 37 1.47 8.39 -5.34
CA LYS A 37 2.82 7.83 -5.57
C LYS A 37 2.78 6.33 -5.38
N ARG A 38 3.41 5.60 -6.28
CA ARG A 38 3.61 4.15 -6.23
C ARG A 38 4.86 3.80 -5.40
N PRO A 39 5.02 2.54 -4.96
CA PRO A 39 6.25 2.08 -4.33
C PRO A 39 7.44 2.22 -5.30
N PHE A 40 8.55 2.67 -4.77
CA PHE A 40 9.81 2.76 -5.51
C PHE A 40 10.76 1.64 -5.06
N ILE A 41 11.30 0.89 -6.02
CA ILE A 41 12.31 -0.13 -5.77
C ILE A 41 13.67 0.42 -6.24
N PRO A 42 14.63 0.66 -5.33
CA PRO A 42 15.93 1.18 -5.70
C PRO A 42 16.68 0.24 -6.65
N LYS A 43 17.49 0.81 -7.54
CA LYS A 43 18.32 0.01 -8.46
C LYS A 43 19.25 -0.91 -7.67
N GLY A 44 19.30 -2.18 -8.07
CA GLY A 44 20.09 -3.21 -7.42
C GLY A 44 19.44 -3.84 -6.17
N CYS A 45 18.19 -3.45 -5.85
CA CYS A 45 17.41 -4.09 -4.80
C CYS A 45 16.40 -5.07 -5.41
N GLU A 46 16.23 -6.21 -4.75
CA GLU A 46 15.17 -7.18 -5.02
C GLU A 46 14.12 -7.11 -3.91
N HIS A 47 12.86 -7.34 -4.27
CA HIS A 47 11.77 -7.41 -3.31
C HIS A 47 10.91 -8.65 -3.53
N ASN A 48 10.15 -9.05 -2.54
CA ASN A 48 9.36 -10.28 -2.55
C ASN A 48 7.86 -10.05 -2.82
N GLY A 49 7.45 -8.86 -3.22
CA GLY A 49 6.04 -8.53 -3.43
C GLY A 49 5.20 -8.69 -2.16
N HIS A 50 5.77 -8.44 -0.98
CA HIS A 50 5.13 -8.68 0.31
C HIS A 50 3.84 -7.87 0.50
N ILE A 51 3.87 -6.58 0.18
CA ILE A 51 2.73 -5.66 0.20
C ILE A 51 2.76 -4.78 -1.03
N TYR A 52 1.59 -4.30 -1.44
CA TYR A 52 1.47 -3.18 -2.36
C TYR A 52 0.80 -2.01 -1.62
N TYR A 53 1.30 -0.80 -1.83
CA TYR A 53 0.74 0.41 -1.21
C TYR A 53 0.76 1.58 -2.20
N ILE A 54 -0.05 2.58 -1.92
CA ILE A 54 0.01 3.88 -2.58
C ILE A 54 0.17 4.96 -1.52
N VAL A 55 0.77 6.09 -1.90
CA VAL A 55 0.88 7.27 -1.04
C VAL A 55 0.05 8.38 -1.65
N LEU A 56 -0.95 8.82 -0.95
CA LEU A 56 -1.90 9.84 -1.39
C LEU A 56 -1.43 11.25 -1.00
N PRO A 57 -1.96 12.32 -1.61
CA PRO A 57 -1.50 13.68 -1.36
C PRO A 57 -1.63 14.14 0.09
N SER A 58 -2.71 13.73 0.77
CA SER A 58 -2.98 14.08 2.17
C SER A 58 -3.62 12.92 2.96
N GLU A 59 -3.74 13.07 4.28
CA GLU A 59 -4.48 12.16 5.15
C GLU A 59 -5.97 12.09 4.77
N GLU A 60 -6.55 13.23 4.44
CA GLU A 60 -7.94 13.35 4.00
C GLU A 60 -8.20 12.53 2.72
N TYR A 61 -7.33 12.66 1.72
CA TYR A 61 -7.40 11.84 0.50
C TYR A 61 -7.32 10.35 0.83
N ARG A 62 -6.39 9.96 1.72
CA ARG A 62 -6.24 8.56 2.15
C ARG A 62 -7.51 8.03 2.81
N ASP A 63 -8.11 8.79 3.71
CA ASP A 63 -9.32 8.39 4.41
C ASP A 63 -10.51 8.29 3.48
N THR A 64 -10.70 9.28 2.59
CA THR A 64 -11.77 9.25 1.59
C THR A 64 -11.64 8.07 0.64
N ILE A 65 -10.45 7.81 0.10
CA ILE A 65 -10.23 6.65 -0.79
C ILE A 65 -10.41 5.34 -0.04
N MET A 66 -9.98 5.25 1.21
CA MET A 66 -10.16 4.05 2.04
C MET A 66 -11.65 3.76 2.28
N ASP A 67 -12.45 4.79 2.58
CA ASP A 67 -13.89 4.67 2.78
C ASP A 67 -14.61 4.34 1.47
N HIS A 68 -14.25 4.97 0.36
CA HIS A 68 -14.79 4.66 -0.96
C HIS A 68 -14.53 3.19 -1.34
N LEU A 69 -13.32 2.69 -1.14
CA LEU A 69 -12.98 1.29 -1.37
C LEU A 69 -13.82 0.36 -0.48
N LYS A 70 -13.96 0.68 0.79
CA LYS A 70 -14.76 -0.09 1.75
C LYS A 70 -16.23 -0.17 1.35
N GLN A 71 -16.83 0.93 0.90
CA GLN A 71 -18.21 0.96 0.37
C GLN A 71 -18.40 0.07 -0.86
N ASN A 72 -17.33 -0.14 -1.64
CA ASN A 72 -17.31 -1.02 -2.80
C ASN A 72 -16.79 -2.44 -2.49
N GLY A 73 -16.76 -2.85 -1.20
CA GLY A 73 -16.38 -4.19 -0.77
C GLY A 73 -14.87 -4.48 -0.85
N ILE A 74 -14.03 -3.45 -0.96
CA ILE A 74 -12.57 -3.56 -1.07
C ILE A 74 -11.95 -3.09 0.24
N GLN A 75 -11.16 -3.95 0.88
CA GLN A 75 -10.49 -3.62 2.14
C GLN A 75 -9.11 -3.00 1.89
N GLY A 76 -9.06 -1.67 1.76
CA GLY A 76 -7.82 -0.90 1.91
C GLY A 76 -7.48 -0.75 3.39
N ILE A 77 -6.19 -0.74 3.74
CA ILE A 77 -5.74 -0.65 5.14
C ILE A 77 -4.64 0.41 5.25
N PHE A 78 -4.77 1.31 6.22
CA PHE A 78 -3.66 2.21 6.58
C PHE A 78 -2.45 1.40 7.10
N HIS A 79 -1.27 1.97 7.05
CA HIS A 79 -0.10 1.34 7.65
C HIS A 79 -0.06 1.59 9.16
N TYR A 80 0.89 0.98 9.86
CA TYR A 80 0.96 1.08 11.33
C TYR A 80 1.14 2.51 11.82
N VAL A 81 0.60 2.79 13.01
CA VAL A 81 0.95 4.00 13.77
C VAL A 81 2.44 3.96 14.07
N PRO A 82 3.19 5.05 13.81
CA PRO A 82 4.62 5.09 14.10
C PRO A 82 4.90 4.84 15.56
N LEU A 83 5.92 4.04 15.86
CA LEU A 83 6.25 3.65 17.24
C LEU A 83 6.46 4.86 18.16
N HIS A 84 7.14 5.90 17.66
CA HIS A 84 7.45 7.08 18.44
C HIS A 84 6.22 7.90 18.87
N SER A 85 5.12 7.82 18.14
CA SER A 85 3.87 8.51 18.43
C SER A 85 2.78 7.57 19.00
N SER A 86 3.06 6.27 19.08
CA SER A 86 2.14 5.30 19.70
C SER A 86 2.10 5.47 21.22
N PRO A 87 0.96 5.14 21.90
CA PRO A 87 0.87 5.22 23.36
C PRO A 87 1.99 4.47 24.08
N ALA A 88 2.34 3.28 23.62
CA ALA A 88 3.43 2.47 24.17
C ALA A 88 4.81 3.10 23.88
N GLY A 89 5.02 3.58 22.64
CA GLY A 89 6.27 4.24 22.26
C GLY A 89 6.53 5.50 23.06
N MET A 90 5.51 6.33 23.30
CA MET A 90 5.63 7.52 24.13
C MET A 90 5.87 7.18 25.62
N LYS A 91 5.30 6.08 26.12
CA LYS A 91 5.44 5.66 27.51
C LYS A 91 6.80 5.01 27.81
N PHE A 92 7.30 4.18 26.90
CA PHE A 92 8.48 3.33 27.16
C PHE A 92 9.69 3.69 26.29
N GLY A 93 9.53 4.52 25.27
CA GLY A 93 10.57 4.92 24.33
C GLY A 93 11.06 6.36 24.56
N LYS A 94 12.12 6.70 23.82
CA LYS A 94 12.60 8.08 23.67
C LYS A 94 12.75 8.38 22.20
N VAL A 95 12.32 9.56 21.79
CA VAL A 95 12.46 10.04 20.41
C VAL A 95 13.52 11.14 20.40
N MET A 96 14.44 11.05 19.45
CA MET A 96 15.45 12.08 19.21
C MET A 96 14.99 12.95 18.03
N GLY A 97 14.48 14.16 18.36
CA GLY A 97 14.02 15.13 17.37
C GLY A 97 12.66 14.82 16.73
N HIS A 98 12.40 15.48 15.60
CA HIS A 98 11.19 15.31 14.82
C HIS A 98 11.40 14.30 13.69
N LEU A 99 10.36 13.51 13.38
CA LEU A 99 10.38 12.50 12.31
C LEU A 99 9.31 12.81 11.24
N PRO A 100 9.39 13.97 10.56
CA PRO A 100 8.32 14.46 9.68
C PRO A 100 8.08 13.53 8.48
N VAL A 101 9.10 12.87 7.98
CA VAL A 101 8.97 11.90 6.88
C VAL A 101 8.14 10.71 7.32
N THR A 102 8.47 10.11 8.48
CA THR A 102 7.72 8.97 9.02
C THR A 102 6.27 9.33 9.31
N GLU A 103 6.03 10.47 9.95
CA GLU A 103 4.68 10.97 10.24
C GLU A 103 3.89 11.25 8.96
N GLY A 104 4.51 11.94 8.01
CA GLY A 104 3.88 12.25 6.73
C GLY A 104 3.51 11.01 5.92
N TYR A 105 4.38 10.00 5.87
CA TYR A 105 4.05 8.75 5.17
C TYR A 105 2.99 7.93 5.89
N SER A 106 3.05 7.81 7.22
CA SER A 106 2.08 7.04 7.99
C SER A 106 0.64 7.54 7.81
N LYS A 107 0.47 8.85 7.64
CA LYS A 107 -0.83 9.49 7.43
C LYS A 107 -1.40 9.29 6.01
N ARG A 108 -0.54 9.15 5.02
CA ARG A 108 -0.92 9.17 3.60
C ARG A 108 -0.86 7.82 2.92
N LEU A 109 -0.25 6.83 3.55
CA LEU A 109 -0.02 5.51 2.98
C LEU A 109 -1.28 4.64 3.12
N LEU A 110 -1.73 4.07 2.00
CA LEU A 110 -2.82 3.11 1.91
C LEU A 110 -2.31 1.81 1.32
N ARG A 111 -2.45 0.70 2.04
CA ARG A 111 -2.11 -0.64 1.56
C ARG A 111 -3.28 -1.22 0.79
N LEU A 112 -2.99 -1.82 -0.34
CA LEU A 112 -3.96 -2.47 -1.20
C LEU A 112 -3.96 -3.99 -0.97
N PRO A 113 -5.08 -4.69 -1.24
CA PRO A 113 -5.17 -6.13 -1.13
C PRO A 113 -4.11 -6.83 -1.99
N LEU A 114 -3.36 -7.76 -1.41
CA LEU A 114 -2.36 -8.56 -2.14
C LEU A 114 -2.16 -9.92 -1.45
N TRP A 115 -2.57 -11.00 -2.14
CA TRP A 115 -2.34 -12.39 -1.73
C TRP A 115 -2.14 -13.28 -2.97
N VAL A 116 -1.60 -14.47 -2.79
CA VAL A 116 -1.11 -15.35 -3.87
C VAL A 116 -2.18 -15.72 -4.91
N GLU A 117 -3.43 -15.88 -4.49
CA GLU A 117 -4.55 -16.29 -5.35
C GLU A 117 -5.41 -15.11 -5.83
N LEU A 118 -4.95 -13.88 -5.65
CA LEU A 118 -5.67 -12.71 -6.14
C LEU A 118 -5.67 -12.68 -7.67
N GLU A 119 -6.83 -12.57 -8.27
CA GLU A 119 -6.96 -12.47 -9.72
C GLU A 119 -6.62 -11.06 -10.23
N GLU A 120 -5.98 -10.97 -11.39
CA GLU A 120 -5.66 -9.69 -12.05
C GLU A 120 -6.95 -8.89 -12.39
N SER A 121 -8.06 -9.57 -12.65
CA SER A 121 -9.38 -8.96 -12.85
C SER A 121 -9.85 -8.20 -11.61
N VAL A 122 -9.55 -8.71 -10.41
CA VAL A 122 -9.87 -8.04 -9.14
C VAL A 122 -8.95 -6.83 -8.92
N ILE A 123 -7.65 -6.95 -9.27
CA ILE A 123 -6.72 -5.81 -9.24
C ILE A 123 -7.24 -4.67 -10.14
N SER A 124 -7.67 -4.99 -11.36
CA SER A 124 -8.24 -4.00 -12.28
C SER A 124 -9.47 -3.30 -11.69
N LYS A 125 -10.34 -4.04 -11.02
CA LYS A 125 -11.50 -3.46 -10.31
C LYS A 125 -11.06 -2.53 -9.18
N ILE A 126 -10.07 -2.93 -8.38
CA ILE A 126 -9.54 -2.11 -7.28
C ILE A 126 -8.96 -0.79 -7.83
N VAL A 127 -8.15 -0.85 -8.88
CA VAL A 127 -7.57 0.33 -9.52
C VAL A 127 -8.64 1.27 -10.08
N ASN A 128 -9.67 0.72 -10.75
CA ASN A 128 -10.79 1.50 -11.24
C ASN A 128 -11.57 2.20 -10.10
N GLN A 129 -11.72 1.57 -8.94
CA GLN A 129 -12.36 2.22 -7.79
C GLN A 129 -11.48 3.31 -7.18
N ILE A 130 -10.15 3.12 -7.14
CA ILE A 130 -9.22 4.18 -6.71
C ILE A 130 -9.33 5.38 -7.66
N GLN A 131 -9.32 5.15 -8.98
CA GLN A 131 -9.45 6.21 -9.97
C GLN A 131 -10.76 7.01 -9.78
N ARG A 132 -11.90 6.32 -9.65
CA ARG A 132 -13.21 6.97 -9.43
C ARG A 132 -13.23 7.80 -8.16
N GLY A 133 -12.74 7.24 -7.04
CA GLY A 133 -12.68 7.99 -5.79
C GLY A 133 -11.77 9.23 -5.87
N LEU A 134 -10.69 9.18 -6.66
CA LEU A 134 -9.82 10.33 -6.91
C LEU A 134 -10.46 11.38 -7.82
N GLU A 135 -11.30 10.96 -8.78
CA GLU A 135 -12.07 11.86 -9.64
C GLU A 135 -13.14 12.64 -8.85
N GLU A 136 -13.74 12.02 -7.86
CA GLU A 136 -14.73 12.66 -6.97
C GLU A 136 -14.12 13.71 -6.02
N LEU A 137 -12.79 13.68 -5.84
CA LEU A 137 -12.04 14.61 -4.98
C LEU A 137 -11.45 15.81 -5.75
N LYS A 138 -11.58 15.84 -7.09
CA LYS A 138 -11.14 16.97 -7.95
C LYS A 138 -12.20 18.08 -7.98
#